data_a29cc0172fc03e8dd3ffed882e98c43e
#
_entry.id   a29cc0172fc03e8dd3ffed882e98c43e
#
_cell.length_a   1.000
_cell.length_b   1.000
_cell.length_c   1.000
_cell.angle_alpha   90.00
_cell.angle_beta   90.00
_cell.angle_gamma   90.00
#
_symmetry.space_group_name_H-M   'P 1'
#
loop_
_entity.id
_entity.type
_entity.pdbx_description
1 polymer ?
#
loop_
_entity_poly.entity_id
_entity_poly.type
_entity_poly.pdbx_seq_one_letter_code
_entity_poly.pdbx_strand_id
1 'polypeptide(L)'
;MSSGEDLAADADRLEEESYRILRSRIDLSRLARFSRDVTESVIQASADFDYATDLVCDEEALAEAVGALAGGAPVIVDAAMVAAGITGCPVLCKIDEPLTQRLSRTAGISRAAAAVRLGFGQAGPGAIWVVGCAPSALQEILSRGVEPGFVIGLPVGFVGAAEAKDALRASGLPSLSNVSEKGGAAVAAAAFNALLRSAMAAAGTGGGR
;
A
#
# COMPACT_ATOMS: atom_id res chain seq x y z
N MET A 1 -23.58 1.19 28.87
CA MET A 1 -23.28 0.99 27.43
C MET A 1 -22.52 2.23 26.99
N SER A 2 -21.24 2.11 26.71
CA SER A 2 -20.41 3.22 26.20
C SER A 2 -20.97 3.69 24.86
N SER A 3 -21.10 5.00 24.65
CA SER A 3 -21.57 5.55 23.37
C SER A 3 -20.54 5.26 22.27
N GLY A 4 -20.95 5.22 21.00
CA GLY A 4 -20.01 5.00 19.89
C GLY A 4 -18.90 6.07 19.81
N GLU A 5 -19.18 7.28 20.31
CA GLU A 5 -18.24 8.39 20.43
C GLU A 5 -17.14 8.12 21.48
N ASP A 6 -17.51 7.51 22.63
CA ASP A 6 -16.53 7.13 23.65
C ASP A 6 -15.55 6.08 23.15
N LEU A 7 -16.04 5.12 22.34
CA LEU A 7 -15.18 4.06 21.74
C LEU A 7 -14.23 4.62 20.69
N ALA A 8 -14.68 5.57 19.88
CA ALA A 8 -13.81 6.22 18.88
C ALA A 8 -12.71 7.04 19.55
N ALA A 9 -13.05 7.83 20.57
CA ALA A 9 -12.08 8.62 21.34
C ALA A 9 -11.06 7.73 22.08
N ASP A 10 -11.47 6.55 22.53
CA ASP A 10 -10.55 5.58 23.14
C ASP A 10 -9.60 4.96 22.10
N ALA A 11 -10.07 4.68 20.89
CA ALA A 11 -9.24 4.17 19.79
C ALA A 11 -8.17 5.20 19.37
N ASP A 12 -8.56 6.47 19.21
CA ASP A 12 -7.64 7.55 18.85
C ASP A 12 -6.54 7.73 19.92
N ARG A 13 -6.91 7.68 21.21
CA ARG A 13 -5.93 7.75 22.30
C ARG A 13 -4.94 6.58 22.30
N LEU A 14 -5.40 5.37 22.01
CA LEU A 14 -4.53 4.20 21.92
C LEU A 14 -3.58 4.30 20.73
N GLU A 15 -4.04 4.83 19.59
CA GLU A 15 -3.22 5.06 18.44
C GLU A 15 -2.14 6.12 18.72
N GLU A 16 -2.51 7.25 19.32
CA GLU A 16 -1.55 8.30 19.73
C GLU A 16 -0.48 7.75 20.71
N GLU A 17 -0.91 6.97 21.71
CA GLU A 17 -0.01 6.35 22.67
C GLU A 17 0.94 5.36 21.97
N SER A 18 0.45 4.58 21.02
CA SER A 18 1.26 3.66 20.22
C SER A 18 2.36 4.40 19.45
N TYR A 19 2.03 5.50 18.76
CA TYR A 19 3.02 6.33 18.07
C TYR A 19 4.00 7.00 19.04
N ARG A 20 3.55 7.42 20.22
CA ARG A 20 4.42 7.98 21.25
C ARG A 20 5.46 6.95 21.72
N ILE A 21 5.03 5.72 21.96
CA ILE A 21 5.92 4.62 22.35
C ILE A 21 6.91 4.31 21.21
N LEU A 22 6.43 4.22 19.96
CA LEU A 22 7.27 4.00 18.80
C LEU A 22 8.39 5.03 18.72
N ARG A 23 8.03 6.32 18.73
CA ARG A 23 8.99 7.45 18.64
C ARG A 23 9.96 7.54 19.83
N SER A 24 9.61 6.95 20.97
CA SER A 24 10.55 6.83 22.11
C SER A 24 11.59 5.73 21.93
N ARG A 25 11.37 4.79 21.00
CA ARG A 25 12.24 3.63 20.77
C ARG A 25 13.11 3.74 19.53
N ILE A 26 12.72 4.58 18.56
CA ILE A 26 13.47 4.77 17.33
C ILE A 26 13.43 6.23 16.88
N ASP A 27 14.57 6.72 16.42
CA ASP A 27 14.68 8.05 15.82
C ASP A 27 14.61 7.96 14.29
N LEU A 28 13.50 8.44 13.74
CA LEU A 28 13.25 8.52 12.30
C LEU A 28 13.34 9.98 11.78
N SER A 29 13.87 10.90 12.57
CA SER A 29 13.95 12.34 12.23
C SER A 29 14.77 12.64 10.96
N ARG A 30 15.66 11.72 10.57
CA ARG A 30 16.47 11.83 9.35
C ARG A 30 15.70 11.52 8.08
N LEU A 31 14.56 10.82 8.18
CA LEU A 31 13.72 10.54 7.04
C LEU A 31 12.93 11.79 6.65
N ALA A 32 12.76 12.01 5.36
CA ALA A 32 11.89 13.03 4.83
C ALA A 32 10.42 12.75 5.22
N ARG A 33 9.54 13.71 5.03
CA ARG A 33 8.19 13.69 5.63
C ARG A 33 7.40 12.44 5.28
N PHE A 34 7.20 12.16 4.00
CA PHE A 34 6.34 11.04 3.58
C PHE A 34 7.00 9.69 3.88
N SER A 35 8.31 9.59 3.68
CA SER A 35 9.09 8.40 4.05
C SER A 35 8.97 8.08 5.53
N ARG A 36 9.03 9.08 6.40
CA ARG A 36 8.85 8.94 7.83
C ARG A 36 7.42 8.50 8.18
N ASP A 37 6.40 9.18 7.64
CA ASP A 37 4.99 8.89 7.93
C ASP A 37 4.63 7.45 7.51
N VAL A 38 5.14 6.99 6.38
CA VAL A 38 4.98 5.60 5.91
C VAL A 38 5.71 4.64 6.83
N THR A 39 6.98 4.91 7.16
CA THR A 39 7.78 4.02 8.01
C THR A 39 7.18 3.88 9.41
N GLU A 40 6.76 4.97 10.04
CA GLU A 40 6.07 4.94 11.33
C GLU A 40 4.80 4.09 11.26
N SER A 41 3.97 4.27 10.22
CA SER A 41 2.72 3.52 10.05
C SER A 41 2.97 2.03 9.84
N VAL A 42 3.98 1.66 9.06
CA VAL A 42 4.37 0.26 8.84
C VAL A 42 4.88 -0.37 10.13
N ILE A 43 5.75 0.30 10.87
CA ILE A 43 6.25 -0.19 12.18
C ILE A 43 5.10 -0.32 13.17
N GLN A 44 4.21 0.65 13.24
CA GLN A 44 3.05 0.62 14.14
C GLN A 44 2.13 -0.58 13.84
N ALA A 45 1.87 -0.87 12.55
CA ALA A 45 1.00 -1.98 12.15
C ALA A 45 1.63 -3.37 12.32
N SER A 46 2.96 -3.48 12.36
CA SER A 46 3.70 -4.74 12.44
C SER A 46 4.39 -4.98 13.78
N ALA A 47 4.58 -3.93 14.59
CA ALA A 47 5.47 -3.90 15.77
C ALA A 47 6.92 -4.32 15.44
N ASP A 48 7.35 -4.16 14.18
CA ASP A 48 8.65 -4.59 13.67
C ASP A 48 9.51 -3.37 13.29
N PHE A 49 10.51 -3.08 14.10
CA PHE A 49 11.42 -1.94 13.91
C PHE A 49 12.41 -2.12 12.76
N ASP A 50 12.61 -3.34 12.25
CA ASP A 50 13.52 -3.56 11.12
C ASP A 50 13.06 -2.83 9.87
N TYR A 51 11.76 -2.53 9.74
CA TYR A 51 11.24 -1.72 8.63
C TYR A 51 11.85 -0.32 8.52
N ALA A 52 12.45 0.20 9.58
CA ALA A 52 13.18 1.47 9.52
C ALA A 52 14.38 1.46 8.55
N THR A 53 14.93 0.27 8.29
CA THR A 53 16.05 0.07 7.36
C THR A 53 15.72 -0.85 6.20
N ASP A 54 14.61 -1.60 6.29
CA ASP A 54 14.18 -2.55 5.28
C ASP A 54 13.30 -1.90 4.19
N LEU A 55 12.55 -0.83 4.52
CA LEU A 55 11.76 -0.09 3.55
C LEU A 55 12.65 0.68 2.57
N VAL A 56 12.25 0.64 1.30
CA VAL A 56 12.87 1.37 0.20
C VAL A 56 11.79 2.21 -0.47
N CYS A 57 11.93 3.52 -0.35
CA CYS A 57 11.03 4.49 -0.96
C CYS A 57 11.82 5.74 -1.37
N ASP A 58 11.32 6.41 -2.39
CA ASP A 58 11.79 7.71 -2.84
C ASP A 58 10.79 8.79 -2.44
N GLU A 59 11.26 9.88 -1.81
CA GLU A 59 10.39 10.92 -1.28
C GLU A 59 9.62 11.67 -2.37
N GLU A 60 10.24 11.88 -3.53
CA GLU A 60 9.60 12.55 -4.66
C GLU A 60 8.48 11.67 -5.24
N ALA A 61 8.73 10.38 -5.42
CA ALA A 61 7.72 9.42 -5.85
C ALA A 61 6.57 9.29 -4.85
N LEU A 62 6.85 9.35 -3.53
CA LEU A 62 5.80 9.37 -2.51
C LEU A 62 4.96 10.66 -2.57
N ALA A 63 5.60 11.82 -2.81
CA ALA A 63 4.90 13.10 -2.98
C ALA A 63 3.98 13.08 -4.21
N GLU A 64 4.44 12.51 -5.32
CA GLU A 64 3.63 12.33 -6.53
C GLU A 64 2.43 11.40 -6.26
N ALA A 65 2.63 10.29 -5.53
CA ALA A 65 1.56 9.38 -5.14
C ALA A 65 0.51 10.10 -4.28
N VAL A 66 0.92 10.93 -3.33
CA VAL A 66 0.03 11.78 -2.52
C VAL A 66 -0.78 12.72 -3.41
N GLY A 67 -0.14 13.37 -4.39
CA GLY A 67 -0.81 14.23 -5.37
C GLY A 67 -1.83 13.47 -6.22
N ALA A 68 -1.49 12.29 -6.70
CA ALA A 68 -2.38 11.42 -7.47
C ALA A 68 -3.60 10.99 -6.65
N LEU A 69 -3.41 10.60 -5.38
CA LEU A 69 -4.49 10.26 -4.46
C LEU A 69 -5.41 11.46 -4.19
N ALA A 70 -4.85 12.64 -3.98
CA ALA A 70 -5.63 13.87 -3.81
C ALA A 70 -6.43 14.22 -5.07
N GLY A 71 -5.93 13.86 -6.25
CA GLY A 71 -6.59 13.97 -7.56
C GLY A 71 -7.62 12.86 -7.83
N GLY A 72 -7.82 11.91 -6.92
CA GLY A 72 -8.80 10.84 -7.05
C GLY A 72 -8.33 9.67 -7.93
N ALA A 73 -7.03 9.41 -8.02
CA ALA A 73 -6.51 8.26 -8.76
C ALA A 73 -7.16 6.95 -8.27
N PRO A 74 -7.55 6.03 -9.20
CA PRO A 74 -8.12 4.75 -8.79
C PRO A 74 -7.11 3.91 -8.04
N VAL A 75 -7.59 3.19 -7.02
CA VAL A 75 -6.77 2.33 -6.16
C VAL A 75 -7.12 0.87 -6.41
N ILE A 76 -6.12 0.06 -6.73
CA ILE A 76 -6.28 -1.37 -7.01
C ILE A 76 -5.49 -2.19 -5.99
N VAL A 77 -6.10 -3.23 -5.45
CA VAL A 77 -5.46 -4.12 -4.47
C VAL A 77 -5.42 -5.56 -4.97
N ASP A 78 -4.40 -6.31 -4.55
CA ASP A 78 -4.19 -7.70 -4.96
C ASP A 78 -5.05 -8.72 -4.19
N ALA A 79 -5.54 -8.36 -3.00
CA ALA A 79 -6.26 -9.29 -2.13
C ALA A 79 -7.32 -8.58 -1.28
N ALA A 80 -8.37 -9.32 -0.91
CA ALA A 80 -9.44 -8.83 -0.05
C ALA A 80 -8.92 -8.42 1.35
N MET A 81 -7.87 -9.06 1.86
CA MET A 81 -7.24 -8.67 3.12
C MET A 81 -6.59 -7.30 3.05
N VAL A 82 -6.00 -6.92 1.92
CA VAL A 82 -5.46 -5.57 1.71
C VAL A 82 -6.60 -4.56 1.64
N ALA A 83 -7.67 -4.88 0.88
CA ALA A 83 -8.86 -4.05 0.78
C ALA A 83 -9.48 -3.77 2.17
N ALA A 84 -9.57 -4.80 3.02
CA ALA A 84 -10.12 -4.68 4.38
C ALA A 84 -9.29 -3.77 5.30
N GLY A 85 -7.99 -3.66 5.05
CA GLY A 85 -7.09 -2.80 5.82
C GLY A 85 -7.05 -1.33 5.35
N ILE A 86 -7.60 -1.05 4.17
CA ILE A 86 -7.64 0.31 3.62
C ILE A 86 -8.95 0.99 4.04
N THR A 87 -8.83 2.16 4.65
CA THR A 87 -9.97 2.97 5.09
C THR A 87 -9.95 4.35 4.44
N GLY A 88 -11.13 4.94 4.24
CA GLY A 88 -11.23 6.33 3.78
C GLY A 88 -11.28 6.53 2.26
N CYS A 89 -11.08 5.50 1.44
CA CYS A 89 -11.33 5.58 -0.01
C CYS A 89 -11.84 4.25 -0.57
N PRO A 90 -12.56 4.28 -1.70
CA PRO A 90 -12.94 3.06 -2.41
C PRO A 90 -11.71 2.40 -3.05
N VAL A 91 -11.66 1.06 -3.00
CA VAL A 91 -10.62 0.27 -3.65
C VAL A 91 -11.21 -0.75 -4.61
N LEU A 92 -10.50 -1.03 -5.69
CA LEU A 92 -10.85 -2.04 -6.67
C LEU A 92 -10.12 -3.36 -6.33
N CYS A 93 -10.86 -4.36 -5.89
CA CYS A 93 -10.35 -5.70 -5.62
C CYS A 93 -11.05 -6.72 -6.53
N LYS A 94 -10.29 -7.40 -7.38
CA LYS A 94 -10.82 -8.35 -8.37
C LYS A 94 -10.59 -9.83 -8.01
N ILE A 95 -9.96 -10.10 -6.85
CA ILE A 95 -9.45 -11.43 -6.53
C ILE A 95 -10.56 -12.52 -6.43
N ASP A 96 -11.74 -12.15 -5.94
CA ASP A 96 -12.83 -13.09 -5.70
C ASP A 96 -13.90 -13.08 -6.81
N GLU A 97 -13.73 -12.30 -7.86
CA GLU A 97 -14.68 -12.26 -8.96
C GLU A 97 -14.69 -13.58 -9.74
N PRO A 98 -15.87 -14.10 -10.15
CA PRO A 98 -15.97 -15.32 -10.98
C PRO A 98 -15.15 -15.23 -12.29
N LEU A 99 -15.02 -14.01 -12.85
CA LEU A 99 -14.24 -13.78 -14.05
C LEU A 99 -12.75 -13.96 -13.80
N THR A 100 -12.25 -13.57 -12.63
CA THR A 100 -10.86 -13.80 -12.21
C THR A 100 -10.53 -15.28 -12.16
N GLN A 101 -11.41 -16.10 -11.56
CA GLN A 101 -11.23 -17.55 -11.51
C GLN A 101 -11.22 -18.17 -12.91
N ARG A 102 -12.12 -17.72 -13.78
CA ARG A 102 -12.17 -18.19 -15.17
C ARG A 102 -10.89 -17.85 -15.92
N LEU A 103 -10.48 -16.58 -15.85
CA LEU A 103 -9.27 -16.10 -16.52
C LEU A 103 -8.02 -16.82 -16.02
N SER A 104 -7.89 -17.01 -14.70
CA SER A 104 -6.79 -17.77 -14.10
C SER A 104 -6.66 -19.17 -14.70
N ARG A 105 -7.77 -19.92 -14.78
CA ARG A 105 -7.80 -21.27 -15.34
C ARG A 105 -7.49 -21.29 -16.84
N THR A 106 -8.09 -20.41 -17.62
CA THR A 106 -7.95 -20.41 -19.09
C THR A 106 -6.59 -19.91 -19.55
N ALA A 107 -5.97 -18.99 -18.81
CA ALA A 107 -4.67 -18.45 -19.13
C ALA A 107 -3.50 -19.17 -18.42
N GLY A 108 -3.78 -20.14 -17.52
CA GLY A 108 -2.76 -20.88 -16.78
C GLY A 108 -1.92 -19.99 -15.84
N ILE A 109 -2.53 -18.94 -15.28
CA ILE A 109 -1.86 -17.98 -14.39
C ILE A 109 -2.46 -17.99 -12.99
N SER A 110 -1.77 -17.41 -12.01
CA SER A 110 -2.31 -17.27 -10.65
C SER A 110 -3.59 -16.42 -10.62
N ARG A 111 -4.44 -16.61 -9.59
CA ARG A 111 -5.62 -15.75 -9.40
C ARG A 111 -5.23 -14.29 -9.22
N ALA A 112 -4.14 -14.03 -8.51
CA ALA A 112 -3.67 -12.68 -8.29
C ALA A 112 -3.21 -12.01 -9.60
N ALA A 113 -2.50 -12.72 -10.48
CA ALA A 113 -2.15 -12.23 -11.81
C ALA A 113 -3.39 -11.96 -12.68
N ALA A 114 -4.40 -12.85 -12.62
CA ALA A 114 -5.67 -12.65 -13.32
C ALA A 114 -6.43 -11.42 -12.78
N ALA A 115 -6.42 -11.20 -11.46
CA ALA A 115 -7.02 -10.03 -10.82
C ALA A 115 -6.35 -8.72 -11.26
N VAL A 116 -5.01 -8.72 -11.41
CA VAL A 116 -4.27 -7.58 -11.95
C VAL A 116 -4.76 -7.24 -13.36
N ARG A 117 -4.88 -8.23 -14.25
CA ARG A 117 -5.39 -8.01 -15.62
C ARG A 117 -6.75 -7.36 -15.65
N LEU A 118 -7.67 -7.85 -14.83
CA LEU A 118 -9.03 -7.31 -14.76
C LEU A 118 -9.06 -5.93 -14.09
N GLY A 119 -8.27 -5.72 -13.06
CA GLY A 119 -8.12 -4.43 -12.39
C GLY A 119 -7.61 -3.35 -13.35
N PHE A 120 -6.56 -3.64 -14.11
CA PHE A 120 -6.03 -2.74 -15.12
C PHE A 120 -7.04 -2.47 -16.24
N GLY A 121 -7.74 -3.49 -16.72
CA GLY A 121 -8.78 -3.34 -17.73
C GLY A 121 -9.93 -2.42 -17.31
N GLN A 122 -10.18 -2.28 -15.99
CA GLN A 122 -11.21 -1.40 -15.45
C GLN A 122 -10.69 0.00 -15.13
N ALA A 123 -9.52 0.11 -14.49
CA ALA A 123 -8.98 1.38 -14.00
C ALA A 123 -8.15 2.14 -15.04
N GLY A 124 -7.49 1.41 -15.94
CA GLY A 124 -6.58 2.01 -16.93
C GLY A 124 -5.25 2.45 -16.32
N PRO A 125 -4.48 3.27 -17.06
CA PRO A 125 -3.20 3.82 -16.59
C PRO A 125 -3.37 4.83 -15.46
N GLY A 126 -2.30 5.10 -14.72
CA GLY A 126 -2.26 6.08 -13.62
C GLY A 126 -2.84 5.57 -12.30
N ALA A 127 -3.29 4.32 -12.21
CA ALA A 127 -3.81 3.75 -10.97
C ALA A 127 -2.71 3.55 -9.90
N ILE A 128 -3.10 3.67 -8.63
CA ILE A 128 -2.26 3.29 -7.49
C ILE A 128 -2.48 1.81 -7.19
N TRP A 129 -1.41 1.04 -7.17
CA TRP A 129 -1.45 -0.40 -6.90
C TRP A 129 -0.94 -0.72 -5.50
N VAL A 130 -1.70 -1.51 -4.75
CA VAL A 130 -1.31 -1.95 -3.40
C VAL A 130 -1.26 -3.48 -3.39
N VAL A 131 -0.06 -4.02 -3.42
CA VAL A 131 0.23 -5.46 -3.43
C VAL A 131 0.82 -5.87 -2.09
N GLY A 132 0.03 -6.57 -1.28
CA GLY A 132 0.43 -7.00 0.06
C GLY A 132 0.49 -8.51 0.25
N CYS A 133 -0.08 -9.31 -0.67
CA CYS A 133 -0.20 -10.74 -0.47
C CYS A 133 0.55 -11.57 -1.51
N ALA A 134 0.43 -11.24 -2.79
CA ALA A 134 0.84 -12.14 -3.86
C ALA A 134 2.03 -11.60 -4.67
N PRO A 135 3.23 -12.21 -4.58
CA PRO A 135 4.35 -11.86 -5.46
C PRO A 135 4.00 -11.93 -6.95
N SER A 136 3.12 -12.87 -7.34
CA SER A 136 2.67 -13.02 -8.72
C SER A 136 1.79 -11.86 -9.22
N ALA A 137 1.15 -11.11 -8.34
CA ALA A 137 0.47 -9.87 -8.72
C ALA A 137 1.50 -8.80 -9.13
N LEU A 138 2.57 -8.65 -8.35
CA LEU A 138 3.63 -7.71 -8.63
C LEU A 138 4.37 -8.07 -9.93
N GLN A 139 4.67 -9.36 -10.13
CA GLN A 139 5.26 -9.86 -11.37
C GLN A 139 4.37 -9.57 -12.59
N GLU A 140 3.06 -9.71 -12.46
CA GLU A 140 2.11 -9.43 -13.55
C GLU A 140 2.06 -7.93 -13.88
N ILE A 141 2.08 -7.04 -12.87
CA ILE A 141 2.18 -5.58 -13.07
C ILE A 141 3.42 -5.24 -13.89
N LEU A 142 4.57 -5.81 -13.53
CA LEU A 142 5.84 -5.55 -14.19
C LEU A 142 5.89 -6.10 -15.63
N SER A 143 5.43 -7.35 -15.83
CA SER A 143 5.52 -8.02 -17.12
C SER A 143 4.54 -7.49 -18.17
N ARG A 144 3.42 -6.92 -17.73
CA ARG A 144 2.38 -6.39 -18.61
C ARG A 144 2.59 -4.97 -19.08
N GLY A 145 3.54 -4.26 -18.50
CA GLY A 145 3.72 -2.85 -18.81
C GLY A 145 2.48 -2.02 -18.48
N VAL A 146 1.78 -2.35 -17.39
CA VAL A 146 0.78 -1.43 -16.84
C VAL A 146 1.50 -0.14 -16.49
N GLU A 147 0.90 0.98 -16.80
CA GLU A 147 1.44 2.30 -16.50
C GLU A 147 0.86 2.76 -15.15
N PRO A 148 1.45 2.31 -14.01
CA PRO A 148 0.95 2.68 -12.70
C PRO A 148 1.31 4.12 -12.37
N GLY A 149 0.41 4.82 -11.68
CA GLY A 149 0.76 6.08 -11.04
C GLY A 149 1.71 5.86 -9.86
N PHE A 150 1.52 4.77 -9.11
CA PHE A 150 2.41 4.35 -8.03
C PHE A 150 2.19 2.87 -7.67
N VAL A 151 3.22 2.18 -7.18
CA VAL A 151 3.13 0.78 -6.73
C VAL A 151 3.62 0.64 -5.29
N ILE A 152 2.74 0.25 -4.38
CA ILE A 152 3.13 -0.26 -3.06
C ILE A 152 3.30 -1.77 -3.20
N GLY A 153 4.55 -2.23 -3.28
CA GLY A 153 4.93 -3.63 -3.45
C GLY A 153 5.51 -4.22 -2.18
N LEU A 154 4.66 -4.71 -1.28
CA LEU A 154 5.02 -5.28 0.01
C LEU A 154 4.47 -6.72 0.19
N PRO A 155 4.50 -7.59 -0.85
CA PRO A 155 4.08 -8.96 -0.65
C PRO A 155 5.01 -9.68 0.32
N VAL A 156 4.43 -10.57 1.15
CA VAL A 156 5.16 -11.39 2.11
C VAL A 156 5.41 -12.79 1.57
N GLY A 157 6.54 -13.39 1.90
CA GLY A 157 6.78 -14.82 1.66
C GLY A 157 8.22 -15.18 1.37
N PHE A 158 8.54 -16.45 1.63
CA PHE A 158 9.88 -17.01 1.38
C PHE A 158 10.13 -17.42 -0.08
N VAL A 159 9.09 -17.40 -0.92
CA VAL A 159 9.20 -17.80 -2.32
C VAL A 159 8.69 -16.69 -3.22
N GLY A 160 9.58 -16.06 -3.94
CA GLY A 160 9.29 -15.06 -4.96
C GLY A 160 8.95 -13.66 -4.44
N ALA A 161 8.84 -13.42 -3.12
CA ALA A 161 8.47 -12.10 -2.61
C ALA A 161 9.64 -11.12 -2.66
N ALA A 162 10.83 -11.52 -2.21
CA ALA A 162 12.02 -10.67 -2.26
C ALA A 162 12.41 -10.40 -3.72
N GLU A 163 12.37 -11.41 -4.58
CA GLU A 163 12.71 -11.31 -6.00
C GLU A 163 11.73 -10.40 -6.76
N ALA A 164 10.42 -10.48 -6.46
CA ALA A 164 9.43 -9.60 -7.10
C ALA A 164 9.61 -8.14 -6.68
N LYS A 165 9.97 -7.89 -5.43
CA LYS A 165 10.27 -6.55 -4.92
C LYS A 165 11.58 -5.99 -5.48
N ASP A 166 12.59 -6.84 -5.64
CA ASP A 166 13.83 -6.45 -6.31
C ASP A 166 13.58 -6.06 -7.77
N ALA A 167 12.80 -6.86 -8.49
CA ALA A 167 12.38 -6.54 -9.84
C ALA A 167 11.58 -5.22 -9.92
N LEU A 168 10.73 -4.93 -8.93
CA LEU A 168 10.01 -3.65 -8.85
C LEU A 168 10.99 -2.48 -8.71
N ARG A 169 11.96 -2.56 -7.79
CA ARG A 169 12.98 -1.52 -7.63
C ARG A 169 13.82 -1.33 -8.89
N ALA A 170 14.17 -2.43 -9.57
CA ALA A 170 14.94 -2.38 -10.82
C ALA A 170 14.14 -1.85 -12.02
N SER A 171 12.81 -1.83 -11.96
CA SER A 171 11.96 -1.42 -13.08
C SER A 171 11.94 0.09 -13.34
N GLY A 172 12.34 0.90 -12.37
CA GLY A 172 12.23 2.36 -12.43
C GLY A 172 10.81 2.91 -12.29
N LEU A 173 9.81 2.06 -11.99
CA LEU A 173 8.45 2.53 -11.70
C LEU A 173 8.39 3.28 -10.36
N PRO A 174 7.58 4.34 -10.25
CA PRO A 174 7.36 5.03 -8.98
C PRO A 174 6.79 4.04 -7.96
N SER A 175 7.52 3.76 -6.90
CA SER A 175 7.18 2.66 -6.00
C SER A 175 7.71 2.79 -4.58
N LEU A 176 7.08 2.03 -3.69
CA LEU A 176 7.51 1.72 -2.35
C LEU A 176 7.62 0.19 -2.23
N SER A 177 8.71 -0.31 -1.69
CA SER A 177 8.90 -1.73 -1.37
C SER A 177 9.76 -1.92 -0.11
N ASN A 178 10.09 -3.18 0.20
CA ASN A 178 11.14 -3.50 1.18
C ASN A 178 12.10 -4.52 0.60
N VAL A 179 13.25 -4.72 1.27
CA VAL A 179 14.31 -5.61 0.78
C VAL A 179 14.04 -7.08 1.13
N SER A 180 13.63 -7.34 2.36
CA SER A 180 13.48 -8.70 2.91
C SER A 180 12.21 -9.42 2.42
N GLU A 181 12.00 -10.66 2.88
CA GLU A 181 10.79 -11.46 2.67
C GLU A 181 9.58 -10.95 3.46
N LYS A 182 9.79 -10.01 4.39
CA LYS A 182 8.75 -9.37 5.19
C LYS A 182 7.76 -8.62 4.30
N GLY A 183 6.60 -8.35 4.85
CA GLY A 183 5.51 -7.66 4.16
C GLY A 183 4.16 -8.13 4.68
N GLY A 184 3.15 -8.05 3.84
CA GLY A 184 1.83 -8.56 4.15
C GLY A 184 0.72 -7.53 4.00
N ALA A 185 -0.53 -8.00 4.05
CA ALA A 185 -1.70 -7.15 3.82
C ALA A 185 -1.78 -5.97 4.80
N ALA A 186 -1.52 -6.20 6.09
CA ALA A 186 -1.55 -5.14 7.11
C ALA A 186 -0.47 -4.08 6.86
N VAL A 187 0.74 -4.53 6.51
CA VAL A 187 1.88 -3.65 6.21
C VAL A 187 1.61 -2.80 4.97
N ALA A 188 1.12 -3.42 3.88
CA ALA A 188 0.79 -2.73 2.64
C ALA A 188 -0.35 -1.72 2.83
N ALA A 189 -1.40 -2.09 3.57
CA ALA A 189 -2.51 -1.20 3.89
C ALA A 189 -2.06 -0.03 4.79
N ALA A 190 -1.19 -0.27 5.78
CA ALA A 190 -0.66 0.78 6.64
C ALA A 190 0.17 1.81 5.85
N ALA A 191 1.04 1.35 4.95
CA ALA A 191 1.81 2.21 4.06
C ALA A 191 0.88 3.07 3.18
N PHE A 192 -0.14 2.46 2.58
CA PHE A 192 -1.13 3.17 1.77
C PHE A 192 -1.93 4.20 2.59
N ASN A 193 -2.43 3.82 3.75
CA ASN A 193 -3.22 4.69 4.61
C ASN A 193 -2.41 5.92 5.09
N ALA A 194 -1.10 5.79 5.27
CA ALA A 194 -0.23 6.93 5.58
C ALA A 194 -0.22 7.97 4.44
N LEU A 195 -0.08 7.51 3.18
CA LEU A 195 -0.12 8.39 2.00
C LEU A 195 -1.53 8.99 1.81
N LEU A 196 -2.57 8.20 2.03
CA LEU A 196 -3.95 8.68 1.91
C LEU A 196 -4.26 9.77 2.94
N ARG A 197 -3.84 9.62 4.20
CA ARG A 197 -3.98 10.67 5.22
C ARG A 197 -3.32 11.97 4.79
N SER A 198 -2.11 11.89 4.23
CA SER A 198 -1.40 13.06 3.70
C SER A 198 -2.13 13.71 2.52
N ALA A 199 -2.72 12.90 1.63
CA ALA A 199 -3.51 13.38 0.50
C ALA A 199 -4.80 14.11 0.96
N MET A 200 -5.50 13.53 1.94
CA MET A 200 -6.72 14.14 2.52
C MET A 200 -6.41 15.46 3.22
N ALA A 201 -5.29 15.53 3.96
CA ALA A 201 -4.85 16.76 4.61
C ALA A 201 -4.51 17.86 3.58
N ALA A 202 -3.87 17.52 2.47
CA ALA A 202 -3.56 18.45 1.39
C ALA A 202 -4.84 18.98 0.70
N ALA A 203 -5.82 18.11 0.46
CA ALA A 203 -7.11 18.49 -0.13
C ALA A 203 -7.93 19.42 0.79
N GLY A 204 -7.91 19.19 2.11
CA GLY A 204 -8.60 20.01 3.11
C GLY A 204 -8.04 21.44 3.24
N THR A 205 -6.75 21.63 2.97
CA THR A 205 -6.10 22.97 3.00
C THR A 205 -6.32 23.79 1.73
N GLY A 206 -6.73 23.16 0.61
CA GLY A 206 -6.98 23.82 -0.67
C GLY A 206 -8.39 24.40 -0.86
N GLY A 207 -9.35 24.05 0.01
CA GLY A 207 -10.76 24.47 -0.09
C GLY A 207 -11.11 25.86 0.52
N GLY A 208 -10.14 26.62 0.94
CA GLY A 208 -10.32 27.89 1.64
C GLY A 208 -9.88 29.15 0.85
N ARG A 209 -10.14 29.19 -0.46
CA ARG A 209 -9.96 30.43 -1.23
C ARG A 209 -11.19 30.77 -2.03
#